data_0217aed669cc9663aaa810490daa13d0
#
_entry.id   0217aed669cc9663aaa810490daa13d0
#
_cell.length_a   1.000
_cell.length_b   1.000
_cell.length_c   1.000
_cell.angle_alpha   90.00
_cell.angle_beta   90.00
_cell.angle_gamma   90.00
#
_symmetry.space_group_name_H-M   'P 1'
#
loop_
_entity.id
_entity.type
_entity.pdbx_description
1 polymer ?
#
loop_
_entity_poly.entity_id
_entity_poly.type
_entity_poly.pdbx_seq_one_letter_code
_entity_poly.pdbx_strand_id
1 'polypeptide(L)'
;FGVKEILGIEGDWVPKKYLVIPENLFLNHDLSKPLILNRTFNLAISLEVAEHIPASSAKLFVDTLTSLAPAVLFPAAIPGQGGIGHVNEQWPDYWIEMFVQKGYRPFDVIRRKVWNDKRVAWWYSQNTLLFIKKESYQTILLNIDATQSDEQSMLRIIHPGNYENVLKRSTWSFILKKTIKGILNLKR
;
A
#
# COMPACT_ATOMS: atom_id res chain seq x y z
N PHE A 1 12.51 -2.41 19.34
CA PHE A 1 11.20 -1.75 19.20
C PHE A 1 10.08 -2.45 19.98
N GLY A 2 10.36 -3.51 20.76
CA GLY A 2 9.40 -4.18 21.66
C GLY A 2 8.34 -5.06 20.96
N VAL A 3 8.46 -5.33 19.65
CA VAL A 3 7.59 -6.30 18.95
C VAL A 3 7.91 -7.70 19.46
N LYS A 4 6.89 -8.40 19.99
CA LYS A 4 7.07 -9.73 20.59
C LYS A 4 6.78 -10.86 19.61
N GLU A 5 5.82 -10.67 18.74
CA GLU A 5 5.38 -11.69 17.79
C GLU A 5 5.20 -11.10 16.40
N ILE A 6 5.64 -11.82 15.40
CA ILE A 6 5.48 -11.48 13.99
C ILE A 6 5.03 -12.71 13.20
N LEU A 7 4.37 -12.46 12.07
CA LEU A 7 4.10 -13.45 11.04
C LEU A 7 4.20 -12.74 9.69
N GLY A 8 5.10 -13.20 8.83
CA GLY A 8 5.16 -12.78 7.44
C GLY A 8 4.25 -13.67 6.59
N ILE A 9 3.51 -13.05 5.65
CA ILE A 9 2.64 -13.78 4.74
C ILE A 9 2.89 -13.24 3.33
N GLU A 10 3.24 -14.12 2.41
CA GLU A 10 3.50 -13.75 1.01
C GLU A 10 3.35 -14.99 0.12
N GLY A 11 3.22 -14.79 -1.19
CA GLY A 11 3.12 -15.86 -2.16
C GLY A 11 4.40 -16.68 -2.36
N ASP A 12 4.30 -17.75 -3.13
CA ASP A 12 5.38 -18.72 -3.37
C ASP A 12 6.50 -18.19 -4.29
N TRP A 13 6.31 -17.03 -4.89
CA TRP A 13 7.32 -16.31 -5.69
C TRP A 13 8.46 -15.72 -4.87
N VAL A 14 8.33 -15.62 -3.53
CA VAL A 14 9.40 -15.13 -2.65
C VAL A 14 10.34 -16.27 -2.29
N PRO A 15 11.58 -16.28 -2.81
CA PRO A 15 12.55 -17.31 -2.44
C PRO A 15 12.90 -17.21 -0.94
N LYS A 16 12.85 -18.33 -0.23
CA LYS A 16 13.13 -18.41 1.22
C LYS A 16 14.46 -17.76 1.63
N LYS A 17 15.47 -17.80 0.77
CA LYS A 17 16.79 -17.18 1.01
C LYS A 17 16.76 -15.66 1.18
N TYR A 18 15.67 -15.00 0.78
CA TYR A 18 15.48 -13.55 0.97
C TYR A 18 14.66 -13.20 2.20
N LEU A 19 14.15 -14.18 2.94
CA LEU A 19 13.45 -13.92 4.18
C LEU A 19 14.39 -13.28 5.20
N VAL A 20 13.95 -12.15 5.76
CA VAL A 20 14.64 -11.45 6.86
C VAL A 20 14.06 -11.83 8.22
N ILE A 21 13.10 -12.76 8.24
CA ILE A 21 12.49 -13.35 9.43
C ILE A 21 12.74 -14.86 9.43
N PRO A 22 12.72 -15.52 10.60
CA PRO A 22 12.80 -16.99 10.69
C PRO A 22 11.71 -17.66 9.84
N GLU A 23 12.07 -18.75 9.16
CA GLU A 23 11.17 -19.47 8.24
C GLU A 23 9.89 -19.96 8.94
N ASN A 24 9.96 -20.36 10.19
CA ASN A 24 8.79 -20.76 10.99
C ASN A 24 7.85 -19.61 11.34
N LEU A 25 8.22 -18.37 11.06
CA LEU A 25 7.40 -17.16 11.19
C LEU A 25 6.93 -16.64 9.81
N PHE A 26 7.07 -17.45 8.77
CA PHE A 26 6.63 -17.14 7.42
C PHE A 26 5.58 -18.15 6.97
N LEU A 27 4.46 -17.64 6.45
CA LEU A 27 3.40 -18.41 5.83
C LEU A 27 3.37 -18.13 4.34
N ASN A 28 3.59 -19.16 3.52
CA ASN A 28 3.37 -19.07 2.09
C ASN A 28 1.87 -19.14 1.82
N HIS A 29 1.29 -18.05 1.28
CA HIS A 29 -0.12 -17.98 0.96
C HIS A 29 -0.39 -16.97 -0.17
N ASP A 30 -1.23 -17.34 -1.11
CA ASP A 30 -1.73 -16.45 -2.16
C ASP A 30 -2.74 -15.46 -1.56
N LEU A 31 -2.33 -14.20 -1.42
CA LEU A 31 -3.13 -13.14 -0.81
C LEU A 31 -4.40 -12.77 -1.60
N SER A 32 -4.56 -13.26 -2.82
CA SER A 32 -5.80 -13.16 -3.58
C SER A 32 -6.86 -14.19 -3.16
N LYS A 33 -6.50 -15.11 -2.26
CA LYS A 33 -7.35 -16.19 -1.72
C LYS A 33 -7.71 -15.97 -0.26
N PRO A 34 -8.80 -16.59 0.23
CA PRO A 34 -9.18 -16.51 1.65
C PRO A 34 -8.07 -17.00 2.57
N LEU A 35 -7.75 -16.24 3.59
CA LEU A 35 -6.83 -16.62 4.66
C LEU A 35 -7.56 -16.56 6.00
N ILE A 36 -7.52 -17.67 6.74
CA ILE A 36 -8.06 -17.76 8.09
C ILE A 36 -6.94 -18.20 9.02
N LEU A 37 -6.64 -17.37 10.01
CA LEU A 37 -5.71 -17.70 11.09
C LEU A 37 -6.48 -17.81 12.41
N ASN A 38 -6.10 -18.79 13.26
CA ASN A 38 -6.66 -18.93 14.61
C ASN A 38 -6.01 -17.98 15.62
N ARG A 39 -5.57 -16.80 15.15
CA ARG A 39 -4.91 -15.78 15.98
C ARG A 39 -5.09 -14.41 15.35
N THR A 40 -5.00 -13.39 16.18
CA THR A 40 -5.00 -11.97 15.78
C THR A 40 -3.73 -11.28 16.24
N PHE A 41 -3.47 -10.10 15.69
CA PHE A 41 -2.33 -9.24 15.97
C PHE A 41 -2.78 -7.85 16.40
N ASN A 42 -1.91 -7.05 16.97
CA ASN A 42 -2.20 -5.66 17.27
C ASN A 42 -2.18 -4.77 16.01
N LEU A 43 -1.37 -5.15 15.01
CA LEU A 43 -1.19 -4.41 13.77
C LEU A 43 -1.00 -5.38 12.61
N ALA A 44 -1.72 -5.19 11.53
CA ALA A 44 -1.41 -5.74 10.22
C ALA A 44 -0.68 -4.68 9.38
N ILE A 45 0.31 -5.11 8.61
CA ILE A 45 1.11 -4.24 7.74
C ILE A 45 1.05 -4.79 6.32
N SER A 46 0.55 -4.00 5.39
CA SER A 46 0.49 -4.32 3.96
C SER A 46 1.14 -3.17 3.19
N LEU A 47 2.41 -3.30 2.83
CA LEU A 47 3.20 -2.22 2.21
C LEU A 47 3.34 -2.44 0.72
N GLU A 48 2.63 -1.65 -0.11
CA GLU A 48 2.64 -1.72 -1.57
C GLU A 48 2.38 -3.17 -2.06
N VAL A 49 1.28 -3.75 -1.59
CA VAL A 49 0.84 -5.12 -1.90
C VAL A 49 -0.49 -5.10 -2.65
N ALA A 50 -1.41 -4.23 -2.25
CA ALA A 50 -2.79 -4.24 -2.71
C ALA A 50 -2.93 -3.95 -4.21
N GLU A 51 -2.01 -3.19 -4.80
CA GLU A 51 -1.94 -2.91 -6.24
C GLU A 51 -1.57 -4.15 -7.08
N HIS A 52 -1.00 -5.19 -6.46
CA HIS A 52 -0.72 -6.47 -7.10
C HIS A 52 -1.88 -7.46 -6.98
N ILE A 53 -2.86 -7.16 -6.12
CA ILE A 53 -4.05 -7.99 -5.92
C ILE A 53 -5.09 -7.61 -6.99
N PRO A 54 -5.61 -8.56 -7.79
CA PRO A 54 -6.66 -8.28 -8.76
C PRO A 54 -7.86 -7.58 -8.12
N ALA A 55 -8.48 -6.63 -8.82
CA ALA A 55 -9.63 -5.87 -8.32
C ALA A 55 -10.78 -6.79 -7.84
N SER A 56 -10.95 -7.95 -8.49
CA SER A 56 -11.93 -8.98 -8.09
C SER A 56 -11.66 -9.58 -6.71
N SER A 57 -10.40 -9.54 -6.23
CA SER A 57 -9.98 -10.07 -4.92
C SER A 57 -9.73 -8.97 -3.89
N ALA A 58 -9.84 -7.68 -4.27
CA ALA A 58 -9.54 -6.55 -3.40
C ALA A 58 -10.36 -6.57 -2.09
N LYS A 59 -11.67 -6.82 -2.21
CA LYS A 59 -12.54 -6.92 -1.03
C LYS A 59 -12.11 -8.06 -0.11
N LEU A 60 -11.79 -9.22 -0.66
CA LEU A 60 -11.32 -10.37 0.11
C LEU A 60 -10.01 -10.06 0.84
N PHE A 61 -9.09 -9.35 0.17
CA PHE A 61 -7.83 -8.93 0.77
C PHE A 61 -8.05 -7.99 1.97
N VAL A 62 -8.93 -6.99 1.83
CA VAL A 62 -9.30 -6.11 2.95
C VAL A 62 -10.01 -6.90 4.06
N ASP A 63 -10.89 -7.84 3.71
CA ASP A 63 -11.56 -8.73 4.68
C ASP A 63 -10.52 -9.53 5.48
N THR A 64 -9.49 -10.04 4.83
CA THR A 64 -8.37 -10.73 5.48
C THR A 64 -7.64 -9.81 6.46
N LEU A 65 -7.17 -8.64 6.01
CA LEU A 65 -6.44 -7.69 6.86
C LEU A 65 -7.24 -7.28 8.09
N THR A 66 -8.53 -6.97 7.90
CA THR A 66 -9.43 -6.54 8.98
C THR A 66 -9.84 -7.66 9.94
N SER A 67 -9.73 -8.91 9.53
CA SER A 67 -9.92 -10.07 10.42
C SER A 67 -8.71 -10.33 11.31
N LEU A 68 -7.52 -9.88 10.89
CA LEU A 68 -6.26 -10.17 11.57
C LEU A 68 -5.86 -9.14 12.63
N ALA A 69 -6.26 -7.88 12.50
CA ALA A 69 -5.80 -6.85 13.43
C ALA A 69 -6.76 -5.64 13.52
N PRO A 70 -6.90 -5.01 14.69
CA PRO A 70 -7.71 -3.78 14.85
C PRO A 70 -7.07 -2.55 14.23
N ALA A 71 -5.79 -2.60 13.86
CA ALA A 71 -5.08 -1.54 13.15
C ALA A 71 -4.41 -2.12 11.90
N VAL A 72 -4.48 -1.38 10.79
CA VAL A 72 -3.87 -1.78 9.51
C VAL A 72 -3.08 -0.62 8.94
N LEU A 73 -1.77 -0.80 8.74
CA LEU A 73 -0.93 0.13 8.00
C LEU A 73 -0.98 -0.25 6.52
N PHE A 74 -1.46 0.67 5.68
CA PHE A 74 -1.86 0.32 4.32
C PHE A 74 -1.48 1.42 3.31
N PRO A 75 -0.30 1.40 2.74
CA PRO A 75 -0.01 2.06 1.47
C PRO A 75 -0.39 1.16 0.30
N ALA A 76 -0.95 1.73 -0.74
CA ALA A 76 -1.21 1.10 -2.02
C ALA A 76 -1.00 2.11 -3.15
N ALA A 77 -0.45 1.67 -4.28
CA ALA A 77 -0.12 2.52 -5.41
C ALA A 77 -1.36 3.21 -5.99
N ILE A 78 -1.25 4.52 -6.22
CA ILE A 78 -2.29 5.32 -6.88
C ILE A 78 -2.20 5.20 -8.41
N PRO A 79 -3.29 5.50 -9.15
CA PRO A 79 -3.31 5.45 -10.61
C PRO A 79 -2.18 6.26 -11.25
N GLY A 80 -1.43 5.61 -12.14
CA GLY A 80 -0.30 6.19 -12.83
C GLY A 80 1.02 6.17 -12.06
N GLN A 81 1.07 5.67 -10.83
CA GLN A 81 2.31 5.50 -10.08
C GLN A 81 3.26 4.56 -10.83
N GLY A 82 2.73 3.47 -11.36
CA GLY A 82 3.49 2.46 -12.09
C GLY A 82 4.38 1.63 -11.20
N GLY A 83 4.61 0.42 -11.64
CA GLY A 83 5.43 -0.59 -10.97
C GLY A 83 5.36 -1.89 -11.75
N ILE A 84 6.23 -2.83 -11.42
CA ILE A 84 6.22 -4.16 -12.05
C ILE A 84 5.08 -4.97 -11.46
N GLY A 85 4.18 -5.48 -12.30
CA GLY A 85 3.06 -6.32 -11.86
C GLY A 85 1.91 -5.57 -11.18
N HIS A 86 1.83 -4.25 -11.28
CA HIS A 86 0.65 -3.52 -10.83
C HIS A 86 -0.55 -3.83 -11.75
N VAL A 87 -1.61 -4.34 -11.17
CA VAL A 87 -2.86 -4.71 -11.86
C VAL A 87 -4.08 -3.96 -11.31
N ASN A 88 -3.92 -3.24 -10.18
CA ASN A 88 -5.02 -2.61 -9.45
C ASN A 88 -4.56 -1.31 -8.74
N GLU A 89 -3.97 -0.38 -9.49
CA GLU A 89 -3.69 0.96 -8.97
C GLU A 89 -4.98 1.72 -8.73
N GLN A 90 -5.23 2.13 -7.49
CA GLN A 90 -6.48 2.78 -7.10
C GLN A 90 -6.24 4.01 -6.23
N TRP A 91 -7.12 5.01 -6.33
CA TRP A 91 -7.14 6.11 -5.38
C TRP A 91 -7.48 5.62 -3.97
N PRO A 92 -7.03 6.31 -2.91
CA PRO A 92 -7.30 5.91 -1.53
C PRO A 92 -8.78 5.67 -1.23
N ASP A 93 -9.70 6.42 -1.84
CA ASP A 93 -11.15 6.30 -1.60
C ASP A 93 -11.66 4.89 -1.88
N TYR A 94 -11.15 4.23 -2.94
CA TYR A 94 -11.54 2.86 -3.29
C TYR A 94 -11.27 1.88 -2.14
N TRP A 95 -10.11 2.00 -1.51
CA TRP A 95 -9.74 1.17 -0.36
C TRP A 95 -10.51 1.59 0.90
N ILE A 96 -10.66 2.90 1.12
CA ILE A 96 -11.36 3.45 2.28
C ILE A 96 -12.79 2.95 2.35
N GLU A 97 -13.52 2.90 1.23
CA GLU A 97 -14.88 2.36 1.19
C GLU A 97 -14.94 0.93 1.74
N MET A 98 -14.01 0.06 1.37
CA MET A 98 -13.95 -1.33 1.85
C MET A 98 -13.62 -1.40 3.35
N PHE A 99 -12.68 -0.61 3.83
CA PHE A 99 -12.32 -0.54 5.25
C PHE A 99 -13.47 0.02 6.10
N VAL A 100 -14.17 1.06 5.60
CA VAL A 100 -15.33 1.65 6.30
C VAL A 100 -16.47 0.63 6.45
N GLN A 101 -16.74 -0.18 5.43
CA GLN A 101 -17.72 -1.27 5.52
C GLN A 101 -17.37 -2.31 6.61
N LYS A 102 -16.11 -2.38 7.03
CA LYS A 102 -15.62 -3.23 8.14
C LYS A 102 -15.54 -2.51 9.49
N GLY A 103 -16.03 -1.27 9.58
CA GLY A 103 -16.00 -0.46 10.79
C GLY A 103 -14.65 0.20 11.09
N TYR A 104 -13.77 0.32 10.08
CA TYR A 104 -12.49 1.04 10.20
C TYR A 104 -12.60 2.47 9.69
N ARG A 105 -11.74 3.35 10.19
CA ARG A 105 -11.54 4.69 9.64
C ARG A 105 -10.08 4.91 9.26
N PRO A 106 -9.83 5.69 8.20
CA PRO A 106 -8.49 6.10 7.83
C PRO A 106 -7.98 7.24 8.73
N PHE A 107 -6.68 7.21 9.03
CA PHE A 107 -5.94 8.26 9.73
C PHE A 107 -4.66 8.59 8.96
N ASP A 108 -4.48 9.86 8.61
CA ASP A 108 -3.28 10.36 7.92
C ASP A 108 -2.24 10.85 8.94
N VAL A 109 -1.75 9.96 9.76
CA VAL A 109 -0.79 10.26 10.84
C VAL A 109 0.66 9.95 10.46
N ILE A 110 0.89 9.28 9.33
CA ILE A 110 2.23 8.85 8.89
C ILE A 110 2.77 9.77 7.80
N ARG A 111 1.99 10.04 6.75
CA ARG A 111 2.45 10.78 5.55
C ARG A 111 3.12 12.10 5.93
N ARG A 112 2.46 12.92 6.76
CA ARG A 112 3.00 14.21 7.19
C ARG A 112 4.34 14.11 7.92
N LYS A 113 4.58 13.02 8.67
CA LYS A 113 5.81 12.81 9.44
C LYS A 113 7.00 12.41 8.55
N VAL A 114 6.72 11.73 7.45
CA VAL A 114 7.76 11.16 6.59
C VAL A 114 7.85 11.81 5.21
N TRP A 115 7.00 12.81 4.92
CA TRP A 115 6.87 13.43 3.60
C TRP A 115 8.19 13.96 3.02
N ASN A 116 9.02 14.56 3.84
CA ASN A 116 10.31 15.13 3.46
C ASN A 116 11.50 14.25 3.89
N ASP A 117 11.27 13.09 4.46
CA ASP A 117 12.34 12.21 4.91
C ASP A 117 12.90 11.40 3.75
N LYS A 118 14.09 11.78 3.27
CA LYS A 118 14.77 11.13 2.14
C LYS A 118 15.15 9.66 2.40
N ARG A 119 15.08 9.17 3.64
CA ARG A 119 15.29 7.76 3.99
C ARG A 119 14.06 6.91 3.70
N VAL A 120 12.90 7.55 3.54
CA VAL A 120 11.63 6.91 3.19
C VAL A 120 11.37 7.11 1.70
N ALA A 121 11.15 6.01 1.00
CA ALA A 121 10.82 6.08 -0.42
C ALA A 121 9.50 6.87 -0.62
N TRP A 122 9.47 7.73 -1.62
CA TRP A 122 8.38 8.69 -1.85
C TRP A 122 6.99 8.02 -1.96
N TRP A 123 6.90 6.80 -2.46
CA TRP A 123 5.64 6.08 -2.56
C TRP A 123 5.06 5.72 -1.18
N TYR A 124 5.87 5.33 -0.21
CA TYR A 124 5.39 5.17 1.17
C TYR A 124 4.95 6.51 1.77
N SER A 125 5.71 7.58 1.55
CA SER A 125 5.35 8.92 2.02
C SER A 125 4.03 9.40 1.41
N GLN A 126 3.73 9.02 0.16
CA GLN A 126 2.50 9.37 -0.53
C GLN A 126 1.30 8.54 -0.10
N ASN A 127 1.46 7.22 0.03
CA ASN A 127 0.35 6.28 0.04
C ASN A 127 -0.07 5.83 1.44
N THR A 128 0.80 5.96 2.46
CA THR A 128 0.59 5.30 3.76
C THR A 128 -0.55 5.94 4.55
N LEU A 129 -1.62 5.19 4.73
CA LEU A 129 -2.69 5.48 5.68
C LEU A 129 -2.72 4.43 6.78
N LEU A 130 -3.14 4.84 7.98
CA LEU A 130 -3.42 3.94 9.09
C LEU A 130 -4.93 3.79 9.22
N PHE A 131 -5.42 2.55 9.09
CA PHE A 131 -6.82 2.23 9.32
C PHE A 131 -6.98 1.65 10.72
N ILE A 132 -7.92 2.17 11.50
CA ILE A 132 -8.17 1.71 12.87
C ILE A 132 -9.64 1.35 13.01
N LYS A 133 -9.91 0.22 13.63
CA LYS A 133 -11.25 -0.25 13.96
C LYS A 133 -11.89 0.65 15.02
N LYS A 134 -13.16 1.02 14.84
CA LYS A 134 -13.86 2.01 15.66
C LYS A 134 -13.78 1.72 17.16
N GLU A 135 -13.95 0.48 17.56
CA GLU A 135 -13.91 0.04 18.96
C GLU A 135 -12.52 0.20 19.61
N SER A 136 -11.47 0.34 18.79
CA SER A 136 -10.07 0.43 19.24
C SER A 136 -9.50 1.86 19.21
N TYR A 137 -10.29 2.88 18.81
CA TYR A 137 -9.80 4.25 18.65
C TYR A 137 -9.19 4.79 19.93
N GLN A 138 -9.92 4.73 21.04
CA GLN A 138 -9.44 5.29 22.31
C GLN A 138 -8.10 4.68 22.74
N THR A 139 -7.96 3.36 22.63
CA THR A 139 -6.75 2.65 23.04
C THR A 139 -5.55 2.94 22.13
N ILE A 140 -5.77 2.99 20.82
CA ILE A 140 -4.69 3.14 19.85
C ILE A 140 -4.30 4.60 19.69
N LEU A 141 -5.27 5.53 19.62
CA LEU A 141 -5.02 6.95 19.40
C LEU A 141 -4.47 7.70 20.61
N LEU A 142 -4.62 7.19 21.84
CA LEU A 142 -3.96 7.75 23.03
C LEU A 142 -2.44 7.87 22.87
N ASN A 143 -1.84 7.04 22.03
CA ASN A 143 -0.39 7.00 21.77
C ASN A 143 0.00 7.67 20.45
N ILE A 144 -0.97 8.19 19.72
CA ILE A 144 -0.76 8.85 18.43
C ILE A 144 -1.29 10.28 18.58
N ASP A 145 -0.48 11.26 18.22
CA ASP A 145 -0.93 12.65 18.12
C ASP A 145 -1.92 12.79 16.96
N ALA A 146 -3.18 12.43 17.24
CA ALA A 146 -4.25 12.33 16.27
C ALA A 146 -4.99 13.66 16.04
N THR A 147 -4.62 14.72 16.76
CA THR A 147 -5.29 16.04 16.67
C THR A 147 -5.17 16.68 15.28
N GLN A 148 -4.36 16.11 14.39
CA GLN A 148 -4.13 16.59 13.03
C GLN A 148 -4.79 15.73 11.94
N SER A 149 -5.60 14.73 12.29
CA SER A 149 -6.02 13.70 11.33
C SER A 149 -7.45 13.83 10.77
N ASP A 150 -8.26 14.77 11.24
CA ASP A 150 -9.69 14.83 10.88
C ASP A 150 -10.01 15.52 9.54
N GLU A 151 -9.03 16.03 8.83
CA GLU A 151 -9.25 16.56 7.49
C GLU A 151 -9.24 15.44 6.44
N GLN A 152 -10.40 14.85 6.17
CA GLN A 152 -10.64 13.97 5.01
C GLN A 152 -10.34 14.67 3.66
N SER A 153 -10.05 15.96 3.68
CA SER A 153 -9.94 16.81 2.49
C SER A 153 -8.69 16.57 1.64
N MET A 154 -7.66 15.86 2.13
CA MET A 154 -6.41 15.63 1.38
C MET A 154 -6.02 14.16 1.26
N LEU A 155 -6.96 13.28 0.95
CA LEU A 155 -6.65 11.86 0.74
C LEU A 155 -5.95 11.62 -0.60
N ARG A 156 -6.31 12.37 -1.63
CA ARG A 156 -5.71 12.29 -2.97
C ARG A 156 -4.57 13.32 -3.10
N ILE A 157 -3.41 12.97 -2.62
CA ILE A 157 -2.20 13.80 -2.76
C ILE A 157 -1.19 13.10 -3.67
N ILE A 158 -0.37 13.90 -4.35
CA ILE A 158 0.70 13.40 -5.20
C ILE A 158 2.02 13.96 -4.67
N HIS A 159 2.93 13.06 -4.33
CA HIS A 159 4.27 13.44 -3.90
C HIS A 159 5.09 13.96 -5.09
N PRO A 160 5.92 15.02 -4.93
CA PRO A 160 6.78 15.52 -6.01
C PRO A 160 7.58 14.43 -6.70
N GLY A 161 8.12 13.46 -5.96
CA GLY A 161 8.83 12.32 -6.52
C GLY A 161 7.98 11.44 -7.46
N ASN A 162 6.67 11.30 -7.21
CA ASN A 162 5.77 10.62 -8.16
C ASN A 162 5.59 11.45 -9.43
N TYR A 163 5.33 12.74 -9.29
CA TYR A 163 5.19 13.64 -10.43
C TYR A 163 6.43 13.60 -11.33
N GLU A 164 7.64 13.72 -10.76
CA GLU A 164 8.89 13.59 -11.49
C GLU A 164 9.05 12.24 -12.19
N ASN A 165 8.65 11.15 -11.54
CA ASN A 165 8.68 9.81 -12.11
C ASN A 165 7.74 9.69 -13.32
N VAL A 166 6.54 10.22 -13.24
CA VAL A 166 5.57 10.26 -14.36
C VAL A 166 6.13 11.10 -15.52
N LEU A 167 6.71 12.26 -15.25
CA LEU A 167 7.34 13.10 -16.27
C LEU A 167 8.46 12.35 -16.99
N LYS A 168 9.37 11.71 -16.28
CA LYS A 168 10.46 10.91 -16.87
C LYS A 168 9.91 9.84 -17.81
N ARG A 169 8.92 9.08 -17.37
CA ARG A 169 8.28 8.02 -18.19
C ARG A 169 7.60 8.59 -19.44
N SER A 170 6.89 9.71 -19.32
CA SER A 170 6.21 10.34 -20.45
C SER A 170 7.21 10.90 -21.47
N THR A 171 8.31 11.47 -21.02
CA THR A 171 9.39 11.98 -21.89
C THR A 171 10.05 10.84 -22.67
N TRP A 172 10.38 9.72 -22.03
CA TRP A 172 10.92 8.53 -22.70
C TRP A 172 9.94 7.95 -23.71
N SER A 173 8.66 7.84 -23.37
CA SER A 173 7.63 7.38 -24.30
C SER A 173 7.50 8.29 -25.54
N PHE A 174 7.55 9.60 -25.33
CA PHE A 174 7.50 10.58 -26.42
C PHE A 174 8.74 10.48 -27.34
N ILE A 175 9.95 10.41 -26.77
CA ILE A 175 11.20 10.25 -27.52
C ILE A 175 11.17 8.96 -28.33
N LEU A 176 10.80 7.82 -27.71
CA LEU A 176 10.75 6.53 -28.39
C LEU A 176 9.77 6.55 -29.56
N LYS A 177 8.56 7.07 -29.38
CA LYS A 177 7.55 7.22 -30.44
C LYS A 177 8.06 8.09 -31.59
N LYS A 178 8.74 9.20 -31.30
CA LYS A 178 9.31 10.10 -32.29
C LYS A 178 10.42 9.43 -33.08
N THR A 179 11.30 8.68 -32.39
CA THR A 179 12.41 7.94 -33.02
C THR A 179 11.88 6.84 -33.96
N ILE A 180 10.92 6.05 -33.50
CA ILE A 180 10.30 4.97 -34.32
C ILE A 180 9.64 5.59 -35.57
N LYS A 181 8.89 6.69 -35.41
CA LYS A 181 8.25 7.37 -36.53
C LYS A 181 9.26 7.94 -37.53
N GLY A 182 10.39 8.47 -37.04
CA GLY A 182 11.51 8.90 -37.87
C GLY A 182 12.12 7.78 -38.68
N ILE A 183 12.38 6.61 -38.06
CA ILE A 183 12.93 5.43 -38.73
C ILE A 183 11.97 4.89 -39.80
N LEU A 184 10.68 4.85 -39.53
CA LEU A 184 9.67 4.37 -40.48
C LEU A 184 9.51 5.31 -41.69
N ASN A 185 9.71 6.62 -41.50
CA ASN A 185 9.63 7.60 -42.59
C ASN A 185 10.92 7.64 -43.46
N LEU A 186 12.06 7.14 -42.95
CA LEU A 186 13.29 7.00 -43.72
C LEU A 186 13.33 5.74 -44.64
N LYS A 187 12.34 4.85 -44.47
CA LYS A 187 12.20 3.63 -45.31
C LYS A 187 11.17 3.79 -46.44
N ARG A 188 10.72 4.99 -46.70
CA ARG A 188 9.91 5.38 -47.88
C ARG A 188 10.72 6.33 -48.74
#